data_4ef299a1c6220f2a2db16703b3aa0765
#
_entry.id   4ef299a1c6220f2a2db16703b3aa0765
#
_cell.length_a   1.000
_cell.length_b   1.000
_cell.length_c   1.000
_cell.angle_alpha   90.00
_cell.angle_beta   90.00
_cell.angle_gamma   90.00
#
_symmetry.space_group_name_H-M   'P 1'
#
loop_
_entity.id
_entity.type
_entity.pdbx_description
1 polymer ?
#
loop_
_entity_poly.entity_id
_entity_poly.type
_entity_poly.pdbx_seq_one_letter_code
_entity_poly.pdbx_strand_id
1 'polypeptide(L)'
;ILAGKPAANGIGIGKARFIGYRLEKVHPREIESGEIDEHVQKFERALDVVEQEYERVRKLPGNSEAEDIIRAQIEILRDPEFYSAILSKIRNEKLAVDYAIFSTLNSYIQLMEQTGVKWANERTLDITSIRDELVRATREERRNIEVGEGDIVFAKEVTPTDMVQLSQNHVAGIVMEKGGLTSHSVILSQSLGIPCVIHVHWDGKDIREGSDVVIDGSTGQVILYPDLDQKEEYERRKEDEEVRLKKRLEWTTKPNRTRCGAEFTLRGNVEFLEELPR
;
A
#
# COMPACT_ATOMS: atom_id res chain seq x y z
N ILE A 1 -17.05 11.51 14.60
CA ILE A 1 -16.48 10.14 14.53
C ILE A 1 -16.89 9.53 13.19
N LEU A 2 -15.93 8.95 12.49
CA LEU A 2 -16.17 8.09 11.33
C LEU A 2 -15.94 6.65 11.74
N ALA A 3 -16.62 5.73 11.07
CA ALA A 3 -16.46 4.30 11.28
C ALA A 3 -16.00 3.64 9.98
N GLY A 4 -15.03 2.75 10.09
CA GLY A 4 -14.52 1.90 9.03
C GLY A 4 -14.37 0.47 9.53
N LYS A 5 -13.65 -0.34 8.76
CA LYS A 5 -13.28 -1.69 9.19
C LYS A 5 -11.86 -1.66 9.79
N PRO A 6 -11.62 -2.29 10.94
CA PRO A 6 -10.29 -2.47 11.49
C PRO A 6 -9.44 -3.29 10.51
N ALA A 7 -8.23 -2.81 10.22
CA ALA A 7 -7.34 -3.46 9.25
C ALA A 7 -5.95 -3.76 9.84
N ALA A 8 -5.34 -2.83 10.56
CA ALA A 8 -4.12 -3.07 11.32
C ALA A 8 -4.27 -2.44 12.71
N ASN A 9 -3.97 -3.22 13.74
CA ASN A 9 -4.13 -2.82 15.13
C ASN A 9 -3.21 -1.66 15.51
N GLY A 10 -3.62 -0.91 16.53
CA GLY A 10 -2.87 0.18 17.14
C GLY A 10 -3.65 1.49 17.12
N ILE A 11 -3.12 2.47 17.86
CA ILE A 11 -3.70 3.80 17.99
C ILE A 11 -2.76 4.81 17.36
N GLY A 12 -3.29 5.57 16.37
CA GLY A 12 -2.61 6.69 15.75
C GLY A 12 -3.21 8.02 16.20
N ILE A 13 -2.36 8.96 16.59
CA ILE A 13 -2.75 10.32 16.96
C ILE A 13 -1.88 11.27 16.16
N GLY A 14 -2.47 12.18 15.38
CA GLY A 14 -1.69 13.07 14.52
C GLY A 14 -2.51 14.06 13.73
N LYS A 15 -1.88 14.60 12.69
CA LYS A 15 -2.48 15.57 11.77
C LYS A 15 -2.96 14.88 10.50
N ALA A 16 -4.16 15.24 10.03
CA ALA A 16 -4.69 14.74 8.77
C ALA A 16 -3.83 15.20 7.58
N ARG A 17 -3.42 14.26 6.74
CA ARG A 17 -2.78 14.49 5.45
C ARG A 17 -3.48 13.71 4.37
N PHE A 18 -3.78 14.36 3.25
CA PHE A 18 -4.45 13.71 2.14
C PHE A 18 -3.46 13.34 1.06
N ILE A 19 -3.40 12.04 0.78
CA ILE A 19 -2.70 11.56 -0.41
C ILE A 19 -3.75 11.33 -1.48
N GLY A 20 -3.77 12.19 -2.48
CA GLY A 20 -4.69 12.09 -3.60
C GLY A 20 -4.05 11.40 -4.79
N TYR A 21 -4.45 10.16 -5.06
CA TYR A 21 -4.19 9.55 -6.37
C TYR A 21 -5.39 9.76 -7.26
N ARG A 22 -5.44 10.88 -7.95
CA ARG A 22 -6.23 10.96 -9.18
C ARG A 22 -5.25 10.80 -10.33
N LEU A 23 -5.21 9.59 -10.88
CA LEU A 23 -4.71 9.49 -12.24
C LEU A 23 -5.56 10.46 -13.05
N GLU A 24 -4.97 11.52 -13.58
CA GLU A 24 -5.71 12.36 -14.53
C GLU A 24 -6.23 11.45 -15.64
N LYS A 25 -7.45 11.70 -16.11
CA LYS A 25 -8.07 10.86 -17.12
C LYS A 25 -7.11 10.66 -18.28
N VAL A 26 -6.79 9.40 -18.55
CA VAL A 26 -5.97 9.03 -19.69
C VAL A 26 -6.88 9.02 -20.92
N HIS A 27 -6.63 9.96 -21.83
CA HIS A 27 -7.41 10.07 -23.05
C HIS A 27 -6.69 9.44 -24.24
N PRO A 28 -7.42 8.83 -25.18
CA PRO A 28 -6.84 8.39 -26.44
C PRO A 28 -6.14 9.57 -27.14
N ARG A 29 -4.88 9.39 -27.48
CA ARG A 29 -4.10 10.36 -28.24
C ARG A 29 -3.22 9.62 -29.22
N GLU A 30 -3.37 9.99 -30.50
CA GLU A 30 -2.50 9.51 -31.56
C GLU A 30 -1.21 10.33 -31.61
N ILE A 31 -0.13 9.70 -32.04
CA ILE A 31 1.19 10.30 -32.22
C ILE A 31 1.63 10.23 -33.69
N GLU A 32 2.49 11.14 -34.08
CA GLU A 32 3.07 11.12 -35.42
C GLU A 32 4.15 10.02 -35.53
N SER A 33 4.39 9.56 -36.79
CA SER A 33 5.37 8.50 -37.03
C SER A 33 6.79 8.86 -36.54
N GLY A 34 7.13 10.14 -36.50
CA GLY A 34 8.42 10.63 -36.00
C GLY A 34 8.54 10.61 -34.47
N GLU A 35 7.45 10.50 -33.73
CA GLU A 35 7.41 10.51 -32.26
C GLU A 35 7.46 9.09 -31.66
N ILE A 36 7.34 8.04 -32.51
CA ILE A 36 7.26 6.64 -32.04
C ILE A 36 8.47 6.27 -31.16
N ASP A 37 9.67 6.56 -31.60
CA ASP A 37 10.89 6.20 -30.85
C ASP A 37 10.97 6.94 -29.50
N GLU A 38 10.51 8.18 -29.43
CA GLU A 38 10.43 8.95 -28.18
C GLU A 38 9.46 8.28 -27.22
N HIS A 39 8.28 7.87 -27.69
CA HIS A 39 7.28 7.20 -26.85
C HIS A 39 7.73 5.80 -26.41
N VAL A 40 8.45 5.06 -27.23
CA VAL A 40 9.08 3.79 -26.84
C VAL A 40 10.11 4.02 -25.73
N GLN A 41 10.99 5.00 -25.90
CA GLN A 41 11.99 5.35 -24.86
C GLN A 41 11.34 5.83 -23.55
N LYS A 42 10.21 6.56 -23.62
CA LYS A 42 9.44 6.94 -22.43
C LYS A 42 8.88 5.72 -21.71
N PHE A 43 8.40 4.72 -22.46
CA PHE A 43 7.93 3.46 -21.87
C PHE A 43 9.05 2.71 -21.15
N GLU A 44 10.19 2.52 -21.82
CA GLU A 44 11.35 1.82 -21.26
C GLU A 44 11.87 2.51 -20.00
N ARG A 45 11.98 3.85 -20.02
CA ARG A 45 12.34 4.62 -18.82
C ARG A 45 11.34 4.49 -17.68
N ALA A 46 10.03 4.46 -18.00
CA ALA A 46 9.01 4.28 -17.00
C ALA A 46 9.10 2.89 -16.34
N LEU A 47 9.36 1.84 -17.11
CA LEU A 47 9.61 0.49 -16.59
C LEU A 47 10.81 0.48 -15.64
N ASP A 48 11.94 1.06 -16.05
CA ASP A 48 13.14 1.13 -15.21
C ASP A 48 12.90 1.88 -13.90
N VAL A 49 12.17 2.99 -13.94
CA VAL A 49 11.85 3.80 -12.75
C VAL A 49 10.99 3.01 -11.78
N VAL A 50 9.90 2.40 -12.25
CA VAL A 50 8.97 1.62 -11.40
C VAL A 50 9.68 0.39 -10.83
N GLU A 51 10.47 -0.30 -11.64
CA GLU A 51 11.25 -1.44 -11.18
C GLU A 51 12.27 -1.06 -10.10
N GLN A 52 12.98 0.04 -10.27
CA GLN A 52 13.94 0.53 -9.27
C GLN A 52 13.25 0.89 -7.95
N GLU A 53 12.04 1.45 -8.00
CA GLU A 53 11.25 1.71 -6.80
C GLU A 53 10.88 0.41 -6.10
N TYR A 54 10.39 -0.60 -6.83
CA TYR A 54 10.07 -1.91 -6.28
C TYR A 54 11.31 -2.61 -5.69
N GLU A 55 12.44 -2.57 -6.37
CA GLU A 55 13.70 -3.13 -5.87
C GLU A 55 14.21 -2.43 -4.60
N ARG A 56 13.97 -1.12 -4.45
CA ARG A 56 14.27 -0.42 -3.18
C ARG A 56 13.42 -0.94 -2.04
N VAL A 57 12.11 -1.09 -2.28
CA VAL A 57 11.17 -1.62 -1.29
C VAL A 57 11.55 -3.04 -0.90
N ARG A 58 11.86 -3.90 -1.87
CA ARG A 58 12.27 -5.29 -1.66
C ARG A 58 13.50 -5.44 -0.77
N LYS A 59 14.44 -4.49 -0.85
CA LYS A 59 15.70 -4.51 -0.10
C LYS A 59 15.60 -3.97 1.33
N LEU A 60 14.42 -3.53 1.76
CA LEU A 60 14.26 -3.03 3.12
C LEU A 60 14.31 -4.18 4.13
N PRO A 61 15.13 -4.05 5.19
CA PRO A 61 15.28 -5.13 6.16
C PRO A 61 14.01 -5.35 6.98
N GLY A 62 13.67 -6.61 7.23
CA GLY A 62 12.70 -6.99 8.25
C GLY A 62 11.29 -7.33 7.78
N ASN A 63 11.05 -7.53 6.47
CA ASN A 63 9.70 -7.80 5.99
C ASN A 63 9.66 -8.80 4.81
N SER A 64 9.68 -10.11 5.14
CA SER A 64 9.61 -11.19 4.15
C SER A 64 8.32 -11.17 3.34
N GLU A 65 7.17 -10.87 3.98
CA GLU A 65 5.87 -10.77 3.28
C GLU A 65 5.88 -9.64 2.24
N ALA A 66 6.47 -8.48 2.60
CA ALA A 66 6.65 -7.38 1.65
C ALA A 66 7.53 -7.77 0.46
N GLU A 67 8.59 -8.53 0.71
CA GLU A 67 9.51 -8.98 -0.33
C GLU A 67 8.81 -9.86 -1.36
N ASP A 68 8.00 -10.82 -0.93
CA ASP A 68 7.26 -11.72 -1.82
C ASP A 68 6.20 -10.99 -2.63
N ILE A 69 5.47 -10.07 -2.01
CA ILE A 69 4.50 -9.22 -2.70
C ILE A 69 5.18 -8.40 -3.80
N ILE A 70 6.27 -7.73 -3.46
CA ILE A 70 7.02 -6.88 -4.42
C ILE A 70 7.65 -7.73 -5.53
N ARG A 71 8.15 -8.93 -5.21
CA ARG A 71 8.67 -9.86 -6.21
C ARG A 71 7.59 -10.23 -7.24
N ALA A 72 6.38 -10.57 -6.79
CA ALA A 72 5.26 -10.85 -7.68
C ALA A 72 4.89 -9.65 -8.56
N GLN A 73 4.96 -8.42 -8.03
CA GLN A 73 4.71 -7.21 -8.82
C GLN A 73 5.82 -6.97 -9.87
N ILE A 74 7.08 -7.24 -9.55
CA ILE A 74 8.19 -7.16 -10.52
C ILE A 74 8.00 -8.20 -11.64
N GLU A 75 7.55 -9.42 -11.32
CA GLU A 75 7.26 -10.44 -12.32
C GLU A 75 6.14 -10.00 -13.29
N ILE A 76 5.07 -9.38 -12.77
CA ILE A 76 4.00 -8.81 -13.61
C ILE A 76 4.56 -7.66 -14.47
N LEU A 77 5.36 -6.78 -13.89
CA LEU A 77 5.95 -5.63 -14.59
C LEU A 77 6.84 -6.07 -15.76
N ARG A 78 7.53 -7.21 -15.61
CA ARG A 78 8.42 -7.81 -16.62
C ARG A 78 7.71 -8.78 -17.59
N ASP A 79 6.40 -8.91 -17.49
CA ASP A 79 5.66 -9.85 -18.33
C ASP A 79 5.85 -9.54 -19.81
N PRO A 80 6.40 -10.47 -20.63
CA PRO A 80 6.67 -10.24 -22.04
C PRO A 80 5.41 -9.96 -22.87
N GLU A 81 4.26 -10.47 -22.46
CA GLU A 81 2.99 -10.23 -23.15
C GLU A 81 2.56 -8.78 -22.98
N PHE A 82 2.64 -8.23 -21.75
CA PHE A 82 2.34 -6.82 -21.50
C PHE A 82 3.29 -5.90 -22.24
N TYR A 83 4.59 -6.20 -22.19
CA TYR A 83 5.61 -5.42 -22.87
C TYR A 83 5.36 -5.37 -24.39
N SER A 84 5.17 -6.53 -25.02
CA SER A 84 4.95 -6.62 -26.46
C SER A 84 3.64 -5.98 -26.90
N ALA A 85 2.56 -6.14 -26.12
CA ALA A 85 1.26 -5.54 -26.41
C ALA A 85 1.30 -4.01 -26.33
N ILE A 86 1.99 -3.43 -25.33
CA ILE A 86 2.15 -1.98 -25.20
C ILE A 86 2.99 -1.43 -26.37
N LEU A 87 4.12 -2.08 -26.69
CA LEU A 87 4.94 -1.67 -27.83
C LEU A 87 4.19 -1.75 -29.16
N SER A 88 3.36 -2.77 -29.34
CA SER A 88 2.52 -2.90 -30.55
C SER A 88 1.56 -1.71 -30.69
N LYS A 89 0.93 -1.28 -29.59
CA LYS A 89 0.04 -0.12 -29.61
C LYS A 89 0.78 1.18 -29.93
N ILE A 90 1.98 1.38 -29.38
CA ILE A 90 2.79 2.56 -29.69
C ILE A 90 3.25 2.55 -31.15
N ARG A 91 3.78 1.41 -31.64
CA ARG A 91 4.40 1.34 -32.97
C ARG A 91 3.40 1.20 -34.11
N ASN A 92 2.38 0.33 -33.93
CA ASN A 92 1.46 -0.04 -35.00
C ASN A 92 0.18 0.79 -34.97
N GLU A 93 -0.36 1.07 -33.79
CA GLU A 93 -1.56 1.87 -33.63
C GLU A 93 -1.26 3.37 -33.43
N LYS A 94 0.03 3.73 -33.31
CA LYS A 94 0.52 5.11 -33.10
C LYS A 94 -0.17 5.79 -31.92
N LEU A 95 -0.34 5.08 -30.80
CA LEU A 95 -0.93 5.63 -29.60
C LEU A 95 0.13 6.20 -28.66
N ALA A 96 -0.18 7.30 -27.99
CA ALA A 96 0.67 7.86 -26.97
C ALA A 96 0.93 6.85 -25.85
N VAL A 97 2.13 6.87 -25.27
CA VAL A 97 2.62 5.86 -24.33
C VAL A 97 1.71 5.67 -23.12
N ASP A 98 1.23 6.75 -22.53
CA ASP A 98 0.34 6.71 -21.35
C ASP A 98 -0.99 6.01 -21.69
N TYR A 99 -1.58 6.28 -22.86
CA TYR A 99 -2.80 5.62 -23.29
C TYR A 99 -2.54 4.17 -23.74
N ALA A 100 -1.41 3.88 -24.38
CA ALA A 100 -1.02 2.52 -24.76
C ALA A 100 -0.90 1.62 -23.52
N ILE A 101 -0.23 2.08 -22.45
CA ILE A 101 -0.14 1.40 -21.17
C ILE A 101 -1.54 1.22 -20.55
N PHE A 102 -2.27 2.33 -20.39
CA PHE A 102 -3.59 2.32 -19.76
C PHE A 102 -4.55 1.36 -20.47
N SER A 103 -4.68 1.47 -21.78
CA SER A 103 -5.63 0.66 -22.55
C SER A 103 -5.26 -0.82 -22.60
N THR A 104 -3.97 -1.14 -22.63
CA THR A 104 -3.49 -2.53 -22.61
C THR A 104 -3.82 -3.18 -21.27
N LEU A 105 -3.32 -2.63 -20.17
CA LEU A 105 -3.51 -3.22 -18.84
C LEU A 105 -4.97 -3.20 -18.40
N ASN A 106 -5.74 -2.18 -18.80
CA ASN A 106 -7.17 -2.14 -18.53
C ASN A 106 -7.95 -3.25 -19.26
N SER A 107 -7.54 -3.65 -20.46
CA SER A 107 -8.14 -4.79 -21.16
C SER A 107 -7.90 -6.10 -20.42
N TYR A 108 -6.71 -6.31 -19.85
CA TYR A 108 -6.42 -7.48 -19.02
C TYR A 108 -7.22 -7.46 -17.70
N ILE A 109 -7.34 -6.32 -17.05
CA ILE A 109 -8.18 -6.13 -15.86
C ILE A 109 -9.62 -6.54 -16.14
N GLN A 110 -10.23 -6.01 -17.23
CA GLN A 110 -11.59 -6.33 -17.63
C GLN A 110 -11.79 -7.82 -17.93
N LEU A 111 -10.81 -8.44 -18.59
CA LEU A 111 -10.86 -9.87 -18.88
C LEU A 111 -10.84 -10.71 -17.58
N MET A 112 -10.01 -10.34 -16.61
CA MET A 112 -9.94 -11.02 -15.33
C MET A 112 -11.22 -10.84 -14.51
N GLU A 113 -11.79 -9.64 -14.46
CA GLU A 113 -13.06 -9.35 -13.78
C GLU A 113 -14.21 -10.21 -14.32
N GLN A 114 -14.24 -10.48 -15.63
CA GLN A 114 -15.25 -11.32 -16.26
C GLN A 114 -15.16 -12.79 -15.83
N THR A 115 -14.01 -13.26 -15.35
CA THR A 115 -13.85 -14.65 -14.89
C THR A 115 -14.62 -14.94 -13.60
N GLY A 116 -14.91 -13.93 -12.79
CA GLY A 116 -15.64 -14.05 -11.51
C GLY A 116 -14.89 -14.84 -10.43
N VAL A 117 -13.63 -15.18 -10.62
CA VAL A 117 -12.84 -16.00 -9.70
C VAL A 117 -12.16 -15.10 -8.65
N LYS A 118 -12.21 -15.53 -7.38
CA LYS A 118 -11.73 -14.72 -6.25
C LYS A 118 -10.26 -14.30 -6.37
N TRP A 119 -9.36 -15.20 -6.81
CA TRP A 119 -7.94 -14.88 -7.01
C TRP A 119 -7.70 -13.85 -8.14
N ALA A 120 -8.61 -13.78 -9.12
CA ALA A 120 -8.53 -12.79 -10.18
C ALA A 120 -8.70 -11.36 -9.64
N ASN A 121 -9.51 -11.18 -8.58
CA ASN A 121 -9.70 -9.84 -7.98
C ASN A 121 -8.42 -9.30 -7.32
N GLU A 122 -7.62 -10.16 -6.68
CA GLU A 122 -6.33 -9.77 -6.07
C GLU A 122 -5.34 -9.38 -7.17
N ARG A 123 -5.22 -10.20 -8.21
CA ARG A 123 -4.37 -9.92 -9.38
C ARG A 123 -4.78 -8.65 -10.14
N THR A 124 -6.09 -8.37 -10.20
CA THR A 124 -6.63 -7.14 -10.79
C THR A 124 -6.15 -5.89 -10.06
N LEU A 125 -6.06 -5.94 -8.73
CA LEU A 125 -5.53 -4.83 -7.93
C LEU A 125 -4.05 -4.59 -8.20
N ASP A 126 -3.25 -5.65 -8.31
CA ASP A 126 -1.82 -5.55 -8.64
C ASP A 126 -1.61 -4.92 -10.02
N ILE A 127 -2.31 -5.42 -11.04
CA ILE A 127 -2.22 -4.87 -12.41
C ILE A 127 -2.70 -3.41 -12.44
N THR A 128 -3.74 -3.06 -11.67
CA THR A 128 -4.22 -1.69 -11.54
C THR A 128 -3.15 -0.77 -10.96
N SER A 129 -2.49 -1.19 -9.90
CA SER A 129 -1.39 -0.43 -9.27
C SER A 129 -0.24 -0.22 -10.24
N ILE A 130 0.22 -1.29 -10.91
CA ILE A 130 1.31 -1.24 -11.90
C ILE A 130 0.93 -0.32 -13.07
N ARG A 131 -0.30 -0.42 -13.59
CA ARG A 131 -0.80 0.46 -14.66
C ARG A 131 -0.68 1.93 -14.26
N ASP A 132 -1.18 2.26 -13.07
CA ASP A 132 -1.24 3.64 -12.59
C ASP A 132 0.16 4.19 -12.28
N GLU A 133 1.07 3.33 -11.83
CA GLU A 133 2.48 3.69 -11.61
C GLU A 133 3.23 3.93 -12.91
N LEU A 134 3.07 3.04 -13.89
CA LEU A 134 3.68 3.21 -15.22
C LEU A 134 3.18 4.46 -15.93
N VAL A 135 1.85 4.72 -15.91
CA VAL A 135 1.29 5.92 -16.53
C VAL A 135 1.87 7.18 -15.89
N ARG A 136 1.98 7.23 -14.56
CA ARG A 136 2.59 8.37 -13.85
C ARG A 136 4.06 8.55 -14.21
N ALA A 137 4.81 7.45 -14.24
CA ALA A 137 6.21 7.49 -14.60
C ALA A 137 6.44 8.04 -16.03
N THR A 138 5.54 7.72 -16.99
CA THR A 138 5.63 8.31 -18.34
C THR A 138 5.33 9.81 -18.40
N ARG A 139 4.58 10.33 -17.42
CA ARG A 139 4.23 11.75 -17.31
C ARG A 139 5.20 12.55 -16.45
N GLU A 140 6.24 11.88 -15.93
CA GLU A 140 7.19 12.46 -14.97
C GLU A 140 6.51 13.06 -13.73
N GLU A 141 5.29 12.59 -13.43
CA GLU A 141 4.56 13.01 -12.24
C GLU A 141 5.23 12.39 -11.01
N ARG A 142 5.99 13.21 -10.28
CA ARG A 142 6.60 12.75 -9.03
C ARG A 142 5.52 12.54 -7.98
N ARG A 143 5.58 11.39 -7.31
CA ARG A 143 4.83 11.18 -6.07
C ARG A 143 5.40 12.12 -5.01
N ASN A 144 4.76 13.24 -4.78
CA ASN A 144 5.10 14.08 -3.66
C ASN A 144 4.18 13.68 -2.51
N ILE A 145 4.59 12.65 -1.76
CA ILE A 145 3.94 12.29 -0.50
C ILE A 145 4.53 13.24 0.54
N GLU A 146 3.96 14.44 0.64
CA GLU A 146 4.32 15.42 1.65
C GLU A 146 3.65 15.06 2.99
N VAL A 147 4.19 14.03 3.63
CA VAL A 147 3.77 13.61 4.97
C VAL A 147 4.96 13.66 5.91
N GLY A 148 4.73 14.13 7.11
CA GLY A 148 5.72 14.18 8.18
C GLY A 148 5.57 13.06 9.19
N GLU A 149 6.51 13.01 10.12
CA GLU A 149 6.44 12.13 11.28
C GLU A 149 5.19 12.44 12.11
N GLY A 150 4.46 11.39 12.49
CA GLY A 150 3.25 11.51 13.30
C GLY A 150 1.99 11.92 12.52
N ASP A 151 2.04 12.11 11.21
CA ASP A 151 0.84 12.41 10.42
C ASP A 151 -0.08 11.20 10.27
N ILE A 152 -1.37 11.44 10.12
CA ILE A 152 -2.38 10.44 9.77
C ILE A 152 -2.79 10.65 8.31
N VAL A 153 -2.57 9.63 7.52
CA VAL A 153 -2.75 9.68 6.07
C VAL A 153 -4.16 9.25 5.68
N PHE A 154 -4.84 10.10 4.93
CA PHE A 154 -6.11 9.79 4.29
C PHE A 154 -5.86 9.55 2.80
N ALA A 155 -6.22 8.36 2.32
CA ALA A 155 -6.07 7.98 0.92
C ALA A 155 -7.28 7.19 0.44
N LYS A 156 -7.64 7.32 -0.85
CA LYS A 156 -8.64 6.41 -1.42
C LYS A 156 -8.13 4.98 -1.42
N GLU A 157 -6.88 4.81 -1.74
CA GLU A 157 -6.15 3.54 -1.80
C GLU A 157 -4.66 3.85 -1.64
N VAL A 158 -3.91 2.92 -1.08
CA VAL A 158 -2.46 3.02 -0.87
C VAL A 158 -1.81 1.82 -1.54
N THR A 159 -0.77 2.05 -2.34
CA THR A 159 0.00 0.97 -2.96
C THR A 159 1.02 0.39 -1.97
N PRO A 160 1.57 -0.81 -2.22
CA PRO A 160 2.64 -1.36 -1.41
C PRO A 160 3.86 -0.44 -1.31
N THR A 161 4.24 0.20 -2.42
CA THR A 161 5.36 1.17 -2.46
C THR A 161 5.08 2.37 -1.57
N ASP A 162 3.85 2.91 -1.61
CA ASP A 162 3.45 4.01 -0.73
C ASP A 162 3.51 3.60 0.73
N MET A 163 3.05 2.39 1.05
CA MET A 163 3.04 1.88 2.42
C MET A 163 4.43 1.90 3.02
N VAL A 164 5.43 1.48 2.25
CA VAL A 164 6.83 1.50 2.68
C VAL A 164 7.34 2.94 2.85
N GLN A 165 7.02 3.84 1.93
CA GLN A 165 7.42 5.24 2.04
C GLN A 165 6.76 5.90 3.25
N LEU A 166 5.49 5.62 3.52
CA LEU A 166 4.78 6.09 4.71
C LEU A 166 5.41 5.57 6.00
N SER A 167 5.85 4.30 6.01
CA SER A 167 6.59 3.73 7.13
C SER A 167 7.91 4.45 7.39
N GLN A 168 8.67 4.76 6.34
CA GLN A 168 9.93 5.51 6.46
C GLN A 168 9.73 6.94 6.98
N ASN A 169 8.59 7.54 6.68
CA ASN A 169 8.21 8.85 7.20
C ASN A 169 7.58 8.78 8.60
N HIS A 170 7.53 7.59 9.22
CA HIS A 170 7.00 7.38 10.56
C HIS A 170 5.59 7.96 10.76
N VAL A 171 4.69 7.70 9.81
CA VAL A 171 3.29 8.15 9.94
C VAL A 171 2.62 7.46 11.12
N ALA A 172 1.71 8.17 11.81
CA ALA A 172 0.99 7.65 12.97
C ALA A 172 -0.13 6.68 12.58
N GLY A 173 -0.60 6.72 11.33
CA GLY A 173 -1.61 5.79 10.88
C GLY A 173 -2.19 6.12 9.51
N ILE A 174 -3.02 5.21 9.00
CA ILE A 174 -3.57 5.28 7.64
C ILE A 174 -5.07 5.03 7.66
N VAL A 175 -5.80 5.86 6.92
CA VAL A 175 -7.26 5.77 6.71
C VAL A 175 -7.50 5.62 5.21
N MET A 176 -8.16 4.53 4.80
CA MET A 176 -8.46 4.27 3.39
C MET A 176 -9.97 4.16 3.12
N GLU A 177 -10.41 4.70 1.97
CA GLU A 177 -11.78 4.48 1.49
C GLU A 177 -11.98 3.08 0.94
N LYS A 178 -10.98 2.57 0.24
CA LYS A 178 -10.98 1.27 -0.42
C LYS A 178 -9.92 0.37 0.20
N GLY A 179 -10.00 -0.91 -0.08
CA GLY A 179 -9.04 -1.92 0.34
C GLY A 179 -9.74 -3.17 0.86
N GLY A 180 -9.10 -4.33 0.73
CA GLY A 180 -9.53 -5.58 1.33
C GLY A 180 -8.68 -5.89 2.57
N LEU A 181 -9.20 -6.67 3.52
CA LEU A 181 -8.40 -7.16 4.66
C LEU A 181 -7.24 -8.05 4.23
N THR A 182 -7.35 -8.65 3.05
CA THR A 182 -6.32 -9.48 2.41
C THR A 182 -5.54 -8.72 1.33
N SER A 183 -5.74 -7.40 1.20
CA SER A 183 -4.95 -6.62 0.24
C SER A 183 -3.51 -6.48 0.71
N HIS A 184 -2.59 -6.43 -0.24
CA HIS A 184 -1.16 -6.31 0.03
C HIS A 184 -0.82 -5.09 0.89
N SER A 185 -1.50 -3.97 0.67
CA SER A 185 -1.31 -2.75 1.48
C SER A 185 -1.70 -2.94 2.95
N VAL A 186 -2.78 -3.71 3.23
CA VAL A 186 -3.21 -4.00 4.60
C VAL A 186 -2.25 -4.98 5.26
N ILE A 187 -1.81 -6.02 4.56
CA ILE A 187 -0.81 -6.97 5.07
C ILE A 187 0.48 -6.21 5.42
N LEU A 188 0.94 -5.33 4.54
CA LEU A 188 2.09 -4.48 4.80
C LEU A 188 1.89 -3.52 5.99
N SER A 189 0.71 -2.93 6.12
CA SER A 189 0.38 -2.07 7.28
C SER A 189 0.51 -2.85 8.59
N GLN A 190 -0.02 -4.09 8.64
CA GLN A 190 0.11 -4.98 9.80
C GLN A 190 1.56 -5.33 10.11
N SER A 191 2.31 -5.72 9.11
CA SER A 191 3.72 -6.12 9.20
C SER A 191 4.63 -4.95 9.62
N LEU A 192 4.36 -3.74 9.11
CA LEU A 192 5.08 -2.52 9.47
C LEU A 192 4.60 -1.89 10.80
N GLY A 193 3.55 -2.44 11.41
CA GLY A 193 3.00 -1.95 12.67
C GLY A 193 2.34 -0.57 12.55
N ILE A 194 1.83 -0.21 11.36
CA ILE A 194 1.14 1.06 11.14
C ILE A 194 -0.36 0.87 11.36
N PRO A 195 -1.00 1.55 12.32
CA PRO A 195 -2.44 1.48 12.51
C PRO A 195 -3.20 1.81 11.23
N CYS A 196 -4.18 0.97 10.86
CA CYS A 196 -4.91 1.15 9.60
C CYS A 196 -6.40 0.88 9.76
N VAL A 197 -7.21 1.78 9.18
CA VAL A 197 -8.67 1.65 9.08
C VAL A 197 -9.07 1.78 7.62
N ILE A 198 -9.87 0.81 7.12
CA ILE A 198 -10.33 0.77 5.73
C ILE A 198 -11.85 0.95 5.65
N HIS A 199 -12.36 1.19 4.43
CA HIS A 199 -13.77 1.44 4.16
C HIS A 199 -14.33 2.63 4.94
N VAL A 200 -13.51 3.66 5.15
CA VAL A 200 -13.94 4.92 5.74
C VAL A 200 -14.40 5.86 4.64
N HIS A 201 -15.66 6.28 4.71
CA HIS A 201 -16.20 7.25 3.76
C HIS A 201 -16.18 8.64 4.39
N TRP A 202 -15.42 9.54 3.79
CA TRP A 202 -15.32 10.93 4.25
C TRP A 202 -15.81 11.97 3.23
N ASP A 203 -16.29 11.55 2.06
CA ASP A 203 -16.90 12.45 1.09
C ASP A 203 -18.04 13.26 1.74
N GLY A 204 -17.97 14.58 1.61
CA GLY A 204 -18.92 15.49 2.24
C GLY A 204 -18.69 15.77 3.74
N LYS A 205 -17.63 15.25 4.33
CA LYS A 205 -17.17 15.64 5.68
C LYS A 205 -16.15 16.76 5.57
N ASP A 206 -16.27 17.74 6.46
CA ASP A 206 -15.32 18.87 6.53
C ASP A 206 -14.04 18.42 7.28
N ILE A 207 -13.20 17.65 6.57
CA ILE A 207 -11.88 17.28 7.07
C ILE A 207 -10.87 18.22 6.44
N ARG A 208 -10.19 18.99 7.28
CA ARG A 208 -9.20 19.96 6.79
C ARG A 208 -7.79 19.36 6.91
N GLU A 209 -6.99 19.64 5.92
CA GLU A 209 -5.56 19.36 5.94
C GLU A 209 -4.93 19.92 7.21
N GLY A 210 -4.13 19.12 7.92
CA GLY A 210 -3.50 19.51 9.17
C GLY A 210 -4.39 19.50 10.41
N SER A 211 -5.67 19.10 10.31
CA SER A 211 -6.53 18.95 11.49
C SER A 211 -6.10 17.77 12.37
N ASP A 212 -6.40 17.88 13.67
CA ASP A 212 -6.15 16.79 14.60
C ASP A 212 -7.08 15.59 14.36
N VAL A 213 -6.51 14.41 14.34
CA VAL A 213 -7.22 13.14 14.14
C VAL A 213 -6.66 12.08 15.06
N VAL A 214 -7.56 11.22 15.56
CA VAL A 214 -7.21 9.96 16.21
C VAL A 214 -7.79 8.81 15.43
N ILE A 215 -7.00 7.76 15.22
CA ILE A 215 -7.47 6.50 14.64
C ILE A 215 -7.25 5.36 15.61
N ASP A 216 -8.22 4.45 15.68
CA ASP A 216 -8.13 3.19 16.40
C ASP A 216 -8.26 2.04 15.40
N GLY A 217 -7.13 1.50 15.00
CA GLY A 217 -7.03 0.41 14.02
C GLY A 217 -7.59 -0.92 14.55
N SER A 218 -7.78 -1.05 15.87
CA SER A 218 -8.38 -2.24 16.49
C SER A 218 -9.91 -2.21 16.48
N THR A 219 -10.52 -1.02 16.56
CA THR A 219 -11.97 -0.84 16.56
C THR A 219 -12.52 -0.32 15.25
N GLY A 220 -11.66 0.21 14.36
CA GLY A 220 -12.06 0.83 13.10
C GLY A 220 -12.64 2.24 13.26
N GLN A 221 -12.37 2.91 14.37
CA GLN A 221 -12.84 4.27 14.64
C GLN A 221 -11.84 5.32 14.15
N VAL A 222 -12.37 6.40 13.58
CA VAL A 222 -11.61 7.59 13.20
C VAL A 222 -12.31 8.80 13.83
N ILE A 223 -11.62 9.49 14.72
CA ILE A 223 -12.14 10.65 15.45
C ILE A 223 -11.53 11.89 14.83
N LEU A 224 -12.38 12.71 14.23
CA LEU A 224 -12.00 14.01 13.68
C LEU A 224 -12.15 15.07 14.75
N TYR A 225 -11.20 15.99 14.80
CA TYR A 225 -11.20 17.12 15.77
C TYR A 225 -11.41 16.63 17.21
N PRO A 226 -10.58 15.69 17.71
CA PRO A 226 -10.71 15.20 19.09
C PRO A 226 -10.55 16.36 20.08
N ASP A 227 -11.40 16.40 21.12
CA ASP A 227 -11.21 17.29 22.24
C ASP A 227 -10.03 16.84 23.13
N LEU A 228 -9.71 17.63 24.14
CA LEU A 228 -8.56 17.35 25.03
C LEU A 228 -8.74 16.03 25.79
N ASP A 229 -9.94 15.81 26.32
CA ASP A 229 -10.25 14.59 27.09
C ASP A 229 -10.12 13.33 26.23
N GLN A 230 -10.60 13.40 24.98
CA GLN A 230 -10.46 12.31 24.00
C GLN A 230 -9.00 12.05 23.64
N LYS A 231 -8.18 13.10 23.45
CA LYS A 231 -6.76 12.94 23.16
C LYS A 231 -6.04 12.26 24.32
N GLU A 232 -6.23 12.75 25.53
CA GLU A 232 -5.61 12.19 26.76
C GLU A 232 -6.02 10.73 26.98
N GLU A 233 -7.28 10.39 26.72
CA GLU A 233 -7.76 9.00 26.82
C GLU A 233 -7.04 8.10 25.81
N TYR A 234 -6.94 8.52 24.54
CA TYR A 234 -6.31 7.71 23.50
C TYR A 234 -4.78 7.66 23.65
N GLU A 235 -4.13 8.71 24.13
CA GLU A 235 -2.71 8.69 24.50
C GLU A 235 -2.43 7.65 25.58
N ARG A 236 -3.23 7.64 26.66
CA ARG A 236 -3.12 6.63 27.72
C ARG A 236 -3.35 5.21 27.18
N ARG A 237 -4.37 5.01 26.33
CA ARG A 237 -4.63 3.70 25.71
C ARG A 237 -3.46 3.23 24.83
N LYS A 238 -2.85 4.14 24.09
CA LYS A 238 -1.67 3.87 23.28
C LYS A 238 -0.48 3.44 24.13
N GLU A 239 -0.20 4.17 25.21
CA GLU A 239 0.84 3.81 26.18
C GLU A 239 0.59 2.43 26.82
N ASP A 240 -0.64 2.14 27.21
CA ASP A 240 -1.03 0.84 27.76
C ASP A 240 -0.80 -0.29 26.76
N GLU A 241 -1.11 -0.08 25.48
CA GLU A 241 -0.84 -1.06 24.41
C GLU A 241 0.66 -1.28 24.20
N GLU A 242 1.46 -0.23 24.17
CA GLU A 242 2.91 -0.33 24.06
C GLU A 242 3.54 -1.09 25.25
N VAL A 243 3.07 -0.83 26.47
CA VAL A 243 3.51 -1.57 27.66
C VAL A 243 3.12 -3.04 27.58
N ARG A 244 1.91 -3.35 27.08
CA ARG A 244 1.47 -4.75 26.87
C ARG A 244 2.30 -5.44 25.82
N LEU A 245 2.63 -4.75 24.72
CA LEU A 245 3.47 -5.30 23.67
C LEU A 245 4.90 -5.59 24.19
N LYS A 246 5.52 -4.65 24.88
CA LYS A 246 6.83 -4.85 25.52
C LYS A 246 6.83 -6.06 26.46
N LYS A 247 5.81 -6.19 27.30
CA LYS A 247 5.67 -7.35 28.19
C LYS A 247 5.51 -8.66 27.42
N ARG A 248 4.79 -8.67 26.30
CA ARG A 248 4.66 -9.87 25.44
C ARG A 248 6.02 -10.26 24.85
N LEU A 249 6.80 -9.30 24.35
CA LEU A 249 8.14 -9.54 23.81
C LEU A 249 9.10 -10.11 24.88
N GLU A 250 9.02 -9.65 26.14
CA GLU A 250 9.77 -10.23 27.26
C GLU A 250 9.40 -11.70 27.52
N TRP A 251 8.17 -12.10 27.19
CA TRP A 251 7.75 -13.50 27.36
C TRP A 251 8.36 -14.44 26.30
N THR A 252 8.71 -13.93 25.13
CA THR A 252 9.33 -14.74 24.09
C THR A 252 10.72 -15.23 24.44
N THR A 253 11.40 -14.55 25.37
CA THR A 253 12.74 -14.94 25.88
C THR A 253 12.69 -15.91 27.06
N LYS A 254 11.51 -16.19 27.62
CA LYS A 254 11.37 -17.11 28.75
C LYS A 254 11.34 -18.57 28.30
N PRO A 255 11.89 -19.48 29.12
CA PRO A 255 11.83 -20.91 28.80
C PRO A 255 10.37 -21.40 28.78
N ASN A 256 10.07 -22.27 27.80
CA ASN A 256 8.75 -22.84 27.60
C ASN A 256 8.44 -23.91 28.68
N ARG A 257 8.18 -23.46 29.90
CA ARG A 257 7.87 -24.31 31.06
C ARG A 257 6.60 -23.85 31.76
N THR A 258 5.78 -24.81 32.15
CA THR A 258 4.63 -24.57 33.04
C THR A 258 5.08 -24.27 34.46
N ARG A 259 4.18 -23.79 35.31
CA ARG A 259 4.46 -23.58 36.78
C ARG A 259 4.86 -24.86 37.51
N CYS A 260 4.40 -26.03 37.05
CA CYS A 260 4.78 -27.32 37.62
C CYS A 260 6.06 -27.91 37.02
N GLY A 261 6.78 -27.17 36.15
CA GLY A 261 8.06 -27.58 35.62
C GLY A 261 8.00 -28.40 34.31
N ALA A 262 6.82 -28.72 33.80
CA ALA A 262 6.68 -29.43 32.54
C ALA A 262 7.12 -28.54 31.36
N GLU A 263 7.98 -29.08 30.52
CA GLU A 263 8.40 -28.40 29.28
C GLU A 263 7.37 -28.61 28.18
N PHE A 264 7.14 -27.59 27.38
CA PHE A 264 6.29 -27.67 26.21
C PHE A 264 6.96 -26.99 25.00
N THR A 265 6.67 -27.50 23.81
CA THR A 265 7.22 -26.96 22.58
C THR A 265 6.18 -26.03 21.94
N LEU A 266 6.55 -24.74 21.78
CA LEU A 266 5.80 -23.84 20.90
C LEU A 266 6.26 -24.11 19.46
N ARG A 267 5.27 -24.31 18.58
CA ARG A 267 5.52 -24.45 17.14
C ARG A 267 4.74 -23.34 16.44
N GLY A 268 5.43 -22.60 15.57
CA GLY A 268 4.82 -21.66 14.65
C GLY A 268 4.77 -22.27 13.24
N ASN A 269 3.83 -21.85 12.42
CA ASN A 269 3.92 -22.05 11.00
C ASN A 269 4.95 -21.07 10.46
N VAL A 270 5.95 -21.58 9.77
CA VAL A 270 6.96 -20.82 9.05
C VAL A 270 6.76 -21.19 7.58
N GLU A 271 6.40 -20.22 6.75
CA GLU A 271 6.25 -20.44 5.32
C GLU A 271 7.60 -20.30 4.60
N PHE A 272 8.48 -19.45 5.14
CA PHE A 272 9.78 -19.14 4.55
C PHE A 272 10.90 -19.27 5.58
N LEU A 273 12.10 -19.67 5.12
CA LEU A 273 13.29 -19.85 5.96
C LEU A 273 13.78 -18.54 6.60
N GLU A 274 13.48 -17.42 5.98
CA GLU A 274 13.84 -16.07 6.41
C GLU A 274 13.07 -15.60 7.65
N GLU A 275 11.95 -16.22 7.96
CA GLU A 275 11.14 -15.95 9.18
C GLU A 275 11.78 -16.57 10.44
N LEU A 276 12.79 -17.40 10.27
CA LEU A 276 13.53 -17.98 11.39
C LEU A 276 14.52 -16.95 11.95
N PRO A 277 14.52 -16.68 13.25
CA PRO A 277 15.54 -15.83 13.87
C PRO A 277 16.92 -16.46 13.63
N ARG A 278 17.83 -15.65 13.13
CA ARG A 278 19.24 -16.01 12.95
C ARG A 278 19.98 -16.10 14.26
#